data_a2326e60df09385b044f56a7b4f820b2
#
_entry.id   a2326e60df09385b044f56a7b4f820b2
#
_cell.length_a   1.000
_cell.length_b   1.000
_cell.length_c   1.000
_cell.angle_alpha   90.00
_cell.angle_beta   90.00
_cell.angle_gamma   90.00
#
_symmetry.space_group_name_H-M   'P 1'
#
loop_
_entity.id
_entity.type
_entity.pdbx_description
1 polymer ?
#
loop_
_entity_poly.entity_id
_entity_poly.type
_entity_poly.pdbx_seq_one_letter_code
_entity_poly.pdbx_strand_id
1 'polypeptide(L)'
;MRKPLGLYLHIPFCNQKCNYCTFFSVTPAEELYNLYVKGLRRELKFFKQFGFTFDTFFVGGGTPTSIPPKVFEDIIKIIMEELAIESLKEFTVEVNPESLTDDHIVLFKDLGINRISIGAQSFIEEELRFLGRSHGVKDIHKAYYKLREAGFKNINLDIMFGFKGQSLKSLGYTLEQVIQLAPEHISTYSLFYEKGAIKDLRLNDEQVLASMFTLNKTLLENSGYLRYEISNYAKPGFESLHNLKYWMHNFYIGLGPSASGYYLNGKDLLRYKNTRSMVKYAKMEREYETLSPEEWLLEEIFLKTRTKWGIEVKDERIRKKIKEELGEYTILKEGRVILNDKGLLVHDAISLKIGEIYESSGKQIYV
;
A
#
# COMPACT_ATOMS: atom_id res chain seq x y z
N MET A 1 -10.90 -12.25 -22.32
CA MET A 1 -10.51 -10.86 -22.03
C MET A 1 -9.45 -10.87 -20.92
N ARG A 2 -8.37 -10.10 -21.06
CA ARG A 2 -7.36 -9.95 -20.00
C ARG A 2 -8.03 -9.27 -18.79
N LYS A 3 -7.69 -9.70 -17.56
CA LYS A 3 -8.19 -9.04 -16.34
C LYS A 3 -7.64 -7.60 -16.29
N PRO A 4 -8.45 -6.60 -15.90
CA PRO A 4 -7.97 -5.24 -15.74
C PRO A 4 -6.82 -5.15 -14.72
N LEU A 5 -5.82 -4.31 -15.01
CA LEU A 5 -4.65 -4.09 -14.16
C LEU A 5 -4.96 -3.03 -13.09
N GLY A 6 -4.10 -2.97 -12.06
CA GLY A 6 -3.97 -1.79 -11.20
C GLY A 6 -3.10 -0.73 -11.85
N LEU A 7 -3.44 0.55 -11.68
CA LEU A 7 -2.59 1.66 -12.04
C LEU A 7 -2.14 2.39 -10.77
N TYR A 8 -0.83 2.50 -10.57
CA TYR A 8 -0.24 3.29 -9.50
C TYR A 8 0.48 4.51 -10.07
N LEU A 9 0.29 5.67 -9.47
CA LEU A 9 1.04 6.88 -9.78
C LEU A 9 1.84 7.33 -8.58
N HIS A 10 3.15 7.39 -8.73
CA HIS A 10 4.03 7.97 -7.72
C HIS A 10 4.23 9.46 -7.97
N ILE A 11 3.66 10.30 -7.12
CA ILE A 11 3.92 11.75 -7.08
C ILE A 11 5.02 12.00 -6.05
N PRO A 12 6.26 12.31 -6.48
CA PRO A 12 7.43 12.31 -5.58
C PRO A 12 7.59 13.61 -4.79
N PHE A 13 6.59 14.48 -4.77
CA PHE A 13 6.73 15.78 -4.13
C PHE A 13 6.28 15.75 -2.68
N CYS A 14 7.07 16.38 -1.79
CA CYS A 14 6.76 16.49 -0.39
C CYS A 14 7.41 17.75 0.20
N ASN A 15 6.62 18.59 0.88
CA ASN A 15 7.13 19.83 1.49
C ASN A 15 8.08 19.56 2.65
N GLN A 16 7.88 18.45 3.37
CA GLN A 16 8.71 18.01 4.48
C GLN A 16 8.83 16.50 4.49
N LYS A 17 10.04 15.98 4.66
CA LYS A 17 10.26 14.54 4.79
C LYS A 17 10.17 14.13 6.26
N CYS A 18 9.23 13.23 6.56
CA CYS A 18 9.07 12.65 7.90
C CYS A 18 10.26 11.78 8.29
N ASN A 19 10.53 11.65 9.60
CA ASN A 19 11.70 10.95 10.13
C ASN A 19 11.74 9.47 9.76
N TYR A 20 10.58 8.84 9.54
CA TYR A 20 10.43 7.42 9.24
C TYR A 20 10.29 7.11 7.73
N CYS A 21 10.17 8.14 6.88
CA CYS A 21 9.77 7.94 5.50
C CYS A 21 10.92 7.46 4.61
N THR A 22 10.75 6.29 3.98
CA THR A 22 11.70 5.68 3.03
C THR A 22 11.31 5.93 1.57
N PHE A 23 10.11 6.42 1.33
CA PHE A 23 9.64 6.72 -0.02
C PHE A 23 10.49 7.79 -0.67
N PHE A 24 10.66 7.64 -1.99
CA PHE A 24 11.36 8.65 -2.78
C PHE A 24 10.52 9.92 -2.83
N SER A 25 11.09 11.02 -2.35
CA SER A 25 10.46 12.34 -2.41
C SER A 25 11.50 13.44 -2.61
N VAL A 26 11.06 14.52 -3.22
CA VAL A 26 11.81 15.75 -3.46
C VAL A 26 10.95 16.96 -3.09
N THR A 27 11.60 18.05 -2.69
CA THR A 27 10.88 19.31 -2.44
C THR A 27 10.30 19.84 -3.75
N PRO A 28 9.03 20.30 -3.78
CA PRO A 28 8.41 20.85 -4.97
C PRO A 28 9.21 22.01 -5.57
N ALA A 29 9.44 21.98 -6.89
CA ALA A 29 10.06 23.06 -7.65
C ALA A 29 9.58 22.98 -9.12
N GLU A 30 9.43 24.12 -9.79
CA GLU A 30 8.90 24.19 -11.16
C GLU A 30 9.73 23.35 -12.15
N GLU A 31 11.04 23.41 -12.05
CA GLU A 31 11.95 22.62 -12.90
C GLU A 31 11.74 21.10 -12.71
N LEU A 32 11.45 20.68 -11.48
CA LEU A 32 11.17 19.26 -11.16
C LEU A 32 9.80 18.83 -11.69
N TYR A 33 8.79 19.71 -11.68
CA TYR A 33 7.51 19.42 -12.33
C TYR A 33 7.68 19.19 -13.83
N ASN A 34 8.48 20.03 -14.51
CA ASN A 34 8.75 19.88 -15.93
C ASN A 34 9.47 18.56 -16.25
N LEU A 35 10.47 18.18 -15.44
CA LEU A 35 11.14 16.88 -15.57
C LEU A 35 10.19 15.71 -15.34
N TYR A 36 9.33 15.82 -14.32
CA TYR A 36 8.32 14.82 -13.99
C TYR A 36 7.35 14.59 -15.15
N VAL A 37 6.73 15.65 -15.65
CA VAL A 37 5.77 15.57 -16.76
C VAL A 37 6.44 15.05 -18.03
N LYS A 38 7.68 15.45 -18.31
CA LYS A 38 8.46 14.93 -19.45
C LYS A 38 8.68 13.42 -19.36
N GLY A 39 9.05 12.90 -18.19
CA GLY A 39 9.22 11.47 -17.96
C GLY A 39 7.89 10.73 -18.07
N LEU A 40 6.86 11.25 -17.43
CA LEU A 40 5.51 10.69 -17.44
C LEU A 40 4.94 10.54 -18.87
N ARG A 41 5.05 11.58 -19.71
CA ARG A 41 4.61 11.51 -21.12
C ARG A 41 5.32 10.41 -21.91
N ARG A 42 6.62 10.18 -21.68
CA ARG A 42 7.37 9.09 -22.31
C ARG A 42 6.89 7.73 -21.82
N GLU A 43 6.64 7.63 -20.54
CA GLU A 43 6.14 6.40 -19.88
C GLU A 43 4.74 6.04 -20.40
N LEU A 44 3.85 7.01 -20.48
CA LEU A 44 2.50 6.84 -21.03
C LEU A 44 2.54 6.40 -22.50
N LYS A 45 3.39 7.05 -23.33
CA LYS A 45 3.59 6.62 -24.73
C LYS A 45 4.09 5.17 -24.83
N PHE A 46 4.95 4.74 -23.91
CA PHE A 46 5.43 3.37 -23.87
C PHE A 46 4.31 2.38 -23.49
N PHE A 47 3.52 2.67 -22.45
CA PHE A 47 2.46 1.75 -22.02
C PHE A 47 1.21 1.75 -22.89
N LYS A 48 0.91 2.84 -23.59
CA LYS A 48 -0.21 2.96 -24.52
C LYS A 48 -0.22 1.86 -25.59
N GLN A 49 0.95 1.45 -26.07
CA GLN A 49 1.08 0.40 -27.11
C GLN A 49 0.60 -0.99 -26.68
N PHE A 50 0.50 -1.26 -25.36
CA PHE A 50 0.06 -2.57 -24.85
C PHE A 50 -1.45 -2.74 -24.77
N GLY A 51 -2.21 -1.65 -24.86
CA GLY A 51 -3.67 -1.66 -24.78
C GLY A 51 -4.20 -2.23 -23.46
N PHE A 52 -3.51 -1.96 -22.34
CA PHE A 52 -3.95 -2.38 -21.03
C PHE A 52 -5.25 -1.69 -20.63
N THR A 53 -6.10 -2.39 -19.90
CA THR A 53 -7.28 -1.83 -19.24
C THR A 53 -7.06 -1.77 -17.74
N PHE A 54 -7.62 -0.77 -17.08
CA PHE A 54 -7.45 -0.54 -15.64
C PHE A 54 -8.81 -0.44 -14.96
N ASP A 55 -8.94 -1.00 -13.75
CA ASP A 55 -10.15 -0.88 -12.93
C ASP A 55 -9.87 -0.27 -11.55
N THR A 56 -8.60 -0.07 -11.21
CA THR A 56 -8.18 0.68 -10.03
C THR A 56 -7.06 1.65 -10.37
N PHE A 57 -7.13 2.85 -9.79
CA PHE A 57 -6.08 3.87 -9.90
C PHE A 57 -5.74 4.39 -8.51
N PHE A 58 -4.49 4.29 -8.12
CA PHE A 58 -3.98 4.74 -6.82
C PHE A 58 -2.90 5.81 -7.02
N VAL A 59 -3.11 6.98 -6.45
CA VAL A 59 -2.16 8.10 -6.49
C VAL A 59 -1.56 8.29 -5.11
N GLY A 60 -0.26 8.04 -5.01
CA GLY A 60 0.47 8.12 -3.74
C GLY A 60 1.91 8.58 -3.93
N GLY A 61 2.77 8.24 -2.96
CA GLY A 61 4.21 8.44 -3.04
C GLY A 61 4.82 9.39 -2.02
N GLY A 62 5.09 10.63 -2.38
CA GLY A 62 5.46 11.69 -1.43
C GLY A 62 4.21 12.19 -0.73
N THR A 63 3.62 13.23 -1.26
CA THR A 63 2.33 13.77 -0.80
C THR A 63 1.62 14.38 -2.02
N PRO A 64 0.63 13.71 -2.61
CA PRO A 64 -0.07 14.22 -3.80
C PRO A 64 -0.66 15.62 -3.60
N THR A 65 -1.10 15.94 -2.39
CA THR A 65 -1.63 17.28 -2.03
C THR A 65 -0.56 18.35 -1.75
N SER A 66 0.72 18.03 -1.88
CA SER A 66 1.80 19.02 -1.77
C SER A 66 2.04 19.83 -3.05
N ILE A 67 1.42 19.41 -4.18
CA ILE A 67 1.47 20.13 -5.44
C ILE A 67 0.19 20.95 -5.65
N PRO A 68 0.24 22.07 -6.41
CA PRO A 68 -0.96 22.85 -6.68
C PRO A 68 -2.07 22.02 -7.33
N PRO A 69 -3.36 22.26 -6.97
CA PRO A 69 -4.50 21.51 -7.54
C PRO A 69 -4.48 21.49 -9.08
N LYS A 70 -4.14 22.59 -9.71
CA LYS A 70 -4.06 22.65 -11.19
C LYS A 70 -3.00 21.73 -11.78
N VAL A 71 -1.83 21.63 -11.15
CA VAL A 71 -0.76 20.72 -11.58
C VAL A 71 -1.19 19.26 -11.40
N PHE A 72 -1.85 18.95 -10.28
CA PHE A 72 -2.42 17.64 -10.04
C PHE A 72 -3.47 17.28 -11.11
N GLU A 73 -4.40 18.18 -11.38
CA GLU A 73 -5.43 18.02 -12.42
C GLU A 73 -4.82 17.67 -13.79
N ASP A 74 -3.84 18.47 -14.23
CA ASP A 74 -3.20 18.32 -15.53
C ASP A 74 -2.49 16.96 -15.65
N ILE A 75 -1.82 16.51 -14.56
CA ILE A 75 -1.18 15.18 -14.51
C ILE A 75 -2.22 14.06 -14.66
N ILE A 76 -3.31 14.12 -13.89
CA ILE A 76 -4.33 13.08 -13.93
C ILE A 76 -5.03 13.02 -15.28
N LYS A 77 -5.41 14.18 -15.86
CA LYS A 77 -6.04 14.25 -17.17
C LYS A 77 -5.17 13.65 -18.28
N ILE A 78 -3.89 13.99 -18.31
CA ILE A 78 -2.94 13.41 -19.28
C ILE A 78 -2.91 11.88 -19.18
N ILE A 79 -2.91 11.32 -17.95
CA ILE A 79 -2.88 9.87 -17.75
C ILE A 79 -4.18 9.23 -18.23
N MET A 80 -5.32 9.80 -17.84
CA MET A 80 -6.63 9.25 -18.22
C MET A 80 -6.84 9.27 -19.74
N GLU A 81 -6.47 10.34 -20.41
CA GLU A 81 -6.55 10.48 -21.87
C GLU A 81 -5.60 9.51 -22.60
N GLU A 82 -4.34 9.48 -22.23
CA GLU A 82 -3.31 8.68 -22.92
C GLU A 82 -3.52 7.15 -22.74
N LEU A 83 -4.04 6.73 -21.60
CA LEU A 83 -4.32 5.31 -21.31
C LEU A 83 -5.79 4.92 -21.55
N ALA A 84 -6.62 5.83 -22.07
CA ALA A 84 -8.04 5.63 -22.35
C ALA A 84 -8.80 5.05 -21.15
N ILE A 85 -8.63 5.65 -19.96
CA ILE A 85 -9.29 5.22 -18.74
C ILE A 85 -10.69 5.85 -18.70
N GLU A 86 -11.73 5.03 -18.89
CA GLU A 86 -13.13 5.50 -18.95
C GLU A 86 -13.84 5.35 -17.61
N SER A 87 -13.58 4.27 -16.87
CA SER A 87 -14.23 3.98 -15.59
C SER A 87 -13.31 3.23 -14.64
N LEU A 88 -13.38 3.59 -13.36
CA LEU A 88 -12.63 2.95 -12.29
C LEU A 88 -13.57 2.47 -11.18
N LYS A 89 -13.34 1.27 -10.66
CA LYS A 89 -14.01 0.77 -9.46
C LYS A 89 -13.49 1.47 -8.21
N GLU A 90 -12.18 1.70 -8.16
CA GLU A 90 -11.50 2.42 -7.09
C GLU A 90 -10.52 3.42 -7.67
N PHE A 91 -10.69 4.68 -7.30
CA PHE A 91 -9.74 5.76 -7.56
C PHE A 91 -9.34 6.38 -6.23
N THR A 92 -8.14 6.02 -5.75
CA THR A 92 -7.61 6.44 -4.46
C THR A 92 -6.60 7.56 -4.61
N VAL A 93 -6.62 8.52 -3.67
CA VAL A 93 -5.54 9.49 -3.48
C VAL A 93 -5.10 9.52 -2.02
N GLU A 94 -3.76 9.54 -1.79
CA GLU A 94 -3.17 9.80 -0.48
C GLU A 94 -3.13 11.29 -0.20
N VAL A 95 -3.48 11.68 1.02
CA VAL A 95 -3.45 13.06 1.48
C VAL A 95 -2.79 13.18 2.83
N ASN A 96 -2.10 14.29 3.06
CA ASN A 96 -1.68 14.68 4.40
C ASN A 96 -2.64 15.76 4.94
N PRO A 97 -3.00 15.72 6.23
CA PRO A 97 -3.95 16.66 6.83
C PRO A 97 -3.60 18.14 6.59
N GLU A 98 -2.32 18.49 6.70
CA GLU A 98 -1.83 19.87 6.57
C GLU A 98 -1.81 20.41 5.15
N SER A 99 -1.77 19.54 4.14
CA SER A 99 -1.65 19.95 2.73
C SER A 99 -2.97 19.88 1.96
N LEU A 100 -4.01 19.31 2.56
CA LEU A 100 -5.32 19.21 1.93
C LEU A 100 -6.06 20.56 1.97
N THR A 101 -6.36 21.14 0.81
CA THR A 101 -7.13 22.37 0.65
C THR A 101 -8.55 22.10 0.16
N ASP A 102 -9.43 23.10 0.26
CA ASP A 102 -10.79 22.99 -0.27
C ASP A 102 -10.80 22.84 -1.79
N ASP A 103 -9.87 23.49 -2.50
CA ASP A 103 -9.69 23.33 -3.95
C ASP A 103 -9.30 21.89 -4.32
N HIS A 104 -8.45 21.22 -3.51
CA HIS A 104 -8.17 19.79 -3.72
C HIS A 104 -9.44 18.95 -3.56
N ILE A 105 -10.26 19.23 -2.56
CA ILE A 105 -11.49 18.46 -2.28
C ILE A 105 -12.48 18.58 -3.44
N VAL A 106 -12.68 19.81 -3.96
CA VAL A 106 -13.52 20.05 -5.14
C VAL A 106 -12.97 19.29 -6.35
N LEU A 107 -11.69 19.45 -6.63
CA LEU A 107 -11.02 18.79 -7.75
C LEU A 107 -11.13 17.25 -7.67
N PHE A 108 -10.97 16.67 -6.47
CA PHE A 108 -11.07 15.21 -6.30
C PHE A 108 -12.46 14.69 -6.65
N LYS A 109 -13.51 15.45 -6.33
CA LYS A 109 -14.88 15.15 -6.76
C LYS A 109 -15.03 15.20 -8.25
N ASP A 110 -14.52 16.27 -8.89
CA ASP A 110 -14.62 16.47 -10.34
C ASP A 110 -13.87 15.39 -11.13
N LEU A 111 -12.74 14.90 -10.61
CA LEU A 111 -11.96 13.82 -11.20
C LEU A 111 -12.56 12.42 -10.94
N GLY A 112 -13.62 12.31 -10.13
CA GLY A 112 -14.24 11.02 -9.80
C GLY A 112 -13.42 10.18 -8.81
N ILE A 113 -12.53 10.80 -8.02
CA ILE A 113 -11.84 10.12 -6.92
C ILE A 113 -12.88 9.69 -5.90
N ASN A 114 -12.90 8.40 -5.56
CA ASN A 114 -13.93 7.81 -4.72
C ASN A 114 -13.40 7.20 -3.41
N ARG A 115 -12.06 7.18 -3.22
CA ARG A 115 -11.40 6.75 -1.99
C ARG A 115 -10.28 7.72 -1.60
N ILE A 116 -10.24 8.11 -0.31
CA ILE A 116 -9.19 8.99 0.24
C ILE A 116 -8.42 8.24 1.32
N SER A 117 -7.08 8.30 1.30
CA SER A 117 -6.21 7.78 2.36
C SER A 117 -5.55 8.94 3.09
N ILE A 118 -5.87 9.11 4.38
CA ILE A 118 -5.34 10.20 5.20
C ILE A 118 -4.19 9.67 6.05
N GLY A 119 -3.00 10.24 5.87
CA GLY A 119 -1.83 9.94 6.70
C GLY A 119 -1.93 10.55 8.10
N ALA A 120 -2.76 10.00 8.97
CA ALA A 120 -2.97 10.48 10.34
C ALA A 120 -1.80 10.11 11.27
N GLN A 121 -1.34 8.88 11.23
CA GLN A 121 -0.22 8.26 11.94
C GLN A 121 -0.43 8.08 13.45
N SER A 122 -0.87 9.08 14.19
CA SER A 122 -1.20 9.05 15.62
C SER A 122 -2.20 10.14 15.98
N PHE A 123 -2.91 9.97 17.09
CA PHE A 123 -3.78 10.99 17.71
C PHE A 123 -3.17 11.56 19.01
N ILE A 124 -1.83 11.54 19.08
CA ILE A 124 -1.05 12.11 20.20
C ILE A 124 -0.02 13.09 19.65
N GLU A 125 -0.05 14.35 20.09
CA GLU A 125 0.80 15.42 19.57
C GLU A 125 2.31 15.14 19.72
N GLU A 126 2.72 14.50 20.84
CA GLU A 126 4.10 14.12 21.08
C GLU A 126 4.58 13.05 20.09
N GLU A 127 3.71 12.08 19.77
CA GLU A 127 4.00 11.01 18.81
C GLU A 127 4.11 11.58 17.39
N LEU A 128 3.21 12.47 16.99
CA LEU A 128 3.29 13.16 15.70
C LEU A 128 4.59 13.95 15.55
N ARG A 129 4.99 14.70 16.59
CA ARG A 129 6.28 15.42 16.62
C ARG A 129 7.48 14.48 16.51
N PHE A 130 7.45 13.36 17.24
CA PHE A 130 8.50 12.34 17.16
C PHE A 130 8.64 11.75 15.76
N LEU A 131 7.53 11.48 15.09
CA LEU A 131 7.49 10.99 13.72
C LEU A 131 7.89 12.06 12.68
N GLY A 132 8.07 13.31 13.09
CA GLY A 132 8.41 14.42 12.20
C GLY A 132 7.23 14.89 11.33
N ARG A 133 5.98 14.74 11.85
CA ARG A 133 4.79 15.25 11.18
C ARG A 133 4.65 16.75 11.40
N SER A 134 4.23 17.47 10.36
CA SER A 134 3.97 18.92 10.41
C SER A 134 2.55 19.26 10.85
N HIS A 135 1.64 18.30 10.81
CA HIS A 135 0.25 18.46 11.28
C HIS A 135 0.09 18.01 12.74
N GLY A 136 -0.92 18.57 13.41
CA GLY A 136 -1.38 18.13 14.71
C GLY A 136 -2.69 17.35 14.64
N VAL A 137 -3.18 16.90 15.79
CA VAL A 137 -4.44 16.13 15.91
C VAL A 137 -5.63 16.93 15.39
N LYS A 138 -5.67 18.24 15.60
CA LYS A 138 -6.75 19.11 15.10
C LYS A 138 -6.82 19.10 13.56
N ASP A 139 -5.68 19.03 12.89
CA ASP A 139 -5.64 19.01 11.42
C ASP A 139 -6.19 17.70 10.87
N ILE A 140 -5.95 16.57 11.56
CA ILE A 140 -6.53 15.28 11.21
C ILE A 140 -8.06 15.35 11.26
N HIS A 141 -8.63 15.82 12.36
CA HIS A 141 -10.07 16.00 12.51
C HIS A 141 -10.64 16.92 11.42
N LYS A 142 -10.00 18.08 11.21
CA LYS A 142 -10.42 19.05 10.20
C LYS A 142 -10.43 18.43 8.80
N ALA A 143 -9.37 17.75 8.39
CA ALA A 143 -9.28 17.09 7.09
C ALA A 143 -10.37 16.01 6.94
N TYR A 144 -10.54 15.17 7.95
CA TYR A 144 -11.56 14.13 7.96
C TYR A 144 -12.97 14.68 7.79
N TYR A 145 -13.38 15.66 8.62
CA TYR A 145 -14.71 16.22 8.54
C TYR A 145 -14.98 16.98 7.25
N LYS A 146 -14.01 17.75 6.73
CA LYS A 146 -14.15 18.40 5.42
C LYS A 146 -14.42 17.38 4.30
N LEU A 147 -13.72 16.26 4.29
CA LEU A 147 -13.95 15.19 3.31
C LEU A 147 -15.33 14.55 3.47
N ARG A 148 -15.79 14.35 4.72
CA ARG A 148 -17.15 13.84 5.01
C ARG A 148 -18.22 14.82 4.54
N GLU A 149 -18.10 16.11 4.85
CA GLU A 149 -19.00 17.18 4.41
C GLU A 149 -19.06 17.27 2.88
N ALA A 150 -17.93 17.06 2.20
CA ALA A 150 -17.87 16.97 0.74
C ALA A 150 -18.48 15.69 0.18
N GLY A 151 -18.91 14.73 1.03
CA GLY A 151 -19.63 13.52 0.62
C GLY A 151 -18.72 12.33 0.27
N PHE A 152 -17.44 12.31 0.67
CA PHE A 152 -16.61 11.11 0.54
C PHE A 152 -17.08 10.02 1.52
N LYS A 153 -17.38 8.83 0.98
CA LYS A 153 -17.92 7.68 1.72
C LYS A 153 -16.91 6.54 1.92
N ASN A 154 -15.71 6.67 1.40
CA ASN A 154 -14.63 5.69 1.54
C ASN A 154 -13.36 6.43 1.95
N ILE A 155 -13.14 6.52 3.26
CA ILE A 155 -11.97 7.18 3.84
C ILE A 155 -11.17 6.15 4.63
N ASN A 156 -9.88 6.12 4.36
CA ASN A 156 -8.89 5.38 5.13
C ASN A 156 -8.13 6.32 6.07
N LEU A 157 -7.82 5.85 7.27
CA LEU A 157 -6.86 6.47 8.19
C LEU A 157 -5.64 5.56 8.33
N ASP A 158 -4.46 6.10 8.01
CA ASP A 158 -3.19 5.41 8.21
C ASP A 158 -2.67 5.70 9.63
N ILE A 159 -2.39 4.64 10.38
CA ILE A 159 -1.90 4.69 11.76
C ILE A 159 -0.57 3.95 11.84
N MET A 160 0.39 4.54 12.53
CA MET A 160 1.68 3.91 12.79
C MET A 160 1.75 3.37 14.21
N PHE A 161 2.41 2.21 14.37
CA PHE A 161 2.70 1.65 15.68
C PHE A 161 4.12 1.06 15.74
N GLY A 162 4.59 0.77 16.96
CA GLY A 162 5.89 0.13 17.16
C GLY A 162 7.09 1.06 17.01
N PHE A 163 6.94 2.34 17.28
CA PHE A 163 8.04 3.29 17.34
C PHE A 163 8.45 3.60 18.79
N LYS A 164 9.66 4.05 18.97
CA LYS A 164 10.25 4.34 20.28
C LYS A 164 9.42 5.38 21.03
N GLY A 165 9.15 5.09 22.30
CA GLY A 165 8.34 5.96 23.16
C GLY A 165 6.83 5.69 23.10
N GLN A 166 6.34 4.92 22.12
CA GLN A 166 4.96 4.50 22.08
C GLN A 166 4.70 3.38 23.11
N SER A 167 3.54 3.41 23.73
CA SER A 167 3.06 2.41 24.68
C SER A 167 1.76 1.75 24.19
N LEU A 168 1.39 0.61 24.77
CA LEU A 168 0.07 -0.01 24.52
C LEU A 168 -1.08 0.96 24.88
N LYS A 169 -0.89 1.77 25.93
CA LYS A 169 -1.90 2.76 26.34
C LYS A 169 -2.06 3.89 25.31
N SER A 170 -0.94 4.42 24.79
CA SER A 170 -0.99 5.49 23.80
C SER A 170 -1.51 5.00 22.44
N LEU A 171 -1.14 3.78 22.01
CA LEU A 171 -1.72 3.15 20.84
C LEU A 171 -3.22 2.91 21.02
N GLY A 172 -3.65 2.38 22.19
CA GLY A 172 -5.06 2.17 22.51
C GLY A 172 -5.88 3.47 22.39
N TYR A 173 -5.37 4.58 22.95
CA TYR A 173 -6.01 5.89 22.81
C TYR A 173 -6.11 6.32 21.34
N THR A 174 -5.05 6.17 20.54
CA THR A 174 -5.08 6.49 19.12
C THR A 174 -6.15 5.67 18.38
N LEU A 175 -6.24 4.38 18.65
CA LEU A 175 -7.26 3.50 18.04
C LEU A 175 -8.68 3.90 18.44
N GLU A 176 -8.91 4.28 19.70
CA GLU A 176 -10.21 4.77 20.16
C GLU A 176 -10.63 6.04 19.41
N GLN A 177 -9.71 6.98 19.18
CA GLN A 177 -9.98 8.19 18.38
C GLN A 177 -10.35 7.84 16.93
N VAL A 178 -9.61 6.90 16.31
CA VAL A 178 -9.92 6.41 14.96
C VAL A 178 -11.30 5.76 14.90
N ILE A 179 -11.63 4.90 15.88
CA ILE A 179 -12.92 4.21 15.97
C ILE A 179 -14.07 5.23 16.12
N GLN A 180 -13.88 6.29 16.91
CA GLN A 180 -14.86 7.37 17.06
C GLN A 180 -15.12 8.14 15.77
N LEU A 181 -14.11 8.35 14.93
CA LEU A 181 -14.26 8.94 13.60
C LEU A 181 -15.02 8.01 12.64
N ALA A 182 -15.02 6.71 12.90
CA ALA A 182 -15.75 5.69 12.15
C ALA A 182 -15.44 5.66 10.62
N PRO A 183 -14.16 5.71 10.18
CA PRO A 183 -13.82 5.57 8.77
C PRO A 183 -14.30 4.20 8.22
N GLU A 184 -14.22 4.01 6.92
CA GLU A 184 -14.55 2.72 6.29
C GLU A 184 -13.35 1.78 6.30
N HIS A 185 -12.14 2.33 6.34
CA HIS A 185 -10.90 1.57 6.27
C HIS A 185 -9.87 2.13 7.25
N ILE A 186 -9.04 1.27 7.81
CA ILE A 186 -7.95 1.62 8.73
C ILE A 186 -6.72 0.81 8.34
N SER A 187 -5.60 1.50 8.13
CA SER A 187 -4.30 0.87 7.94
C SER A 187 -3.48 1.04 9.21
N THR A 188 -2.94 -0.06 9.76
CA THR A 188 -2.04 -0.02 10.91
C THR A 188 -0.67 -0.56 10.48
N TYR A 189 0.31 0.33 10.35
CA TYR A 189 1.66 -0.03 9.91
C TYR A 189 2.61 -0.06 11.09
N SER A 190 3.34 -1.19 11.26
CA SER A 190 4.50 -1.17 12.16
C SER A 190 5.66 -0.44 11.49
N LEU A 191 6.48 0.24 12.28
CA LEU A 191 7.70 0.85 11.78
C LEU A 191 8.71 -0.23 11.40
N PHE A 192 8.86 -0.50 10.11
CA PHE A 192 9.85 -1.44 9.61
C PHE A 192 11.27 -0.88 9.69
N TYR A 193 12.21 -1.77 10.04
CA TYR A 193 13.61 -1.47 10.03
C TYR A 193 14.17 -1.51 8.61
N GLU A 194 14.53 -0.33 8.08
CA GLU A 194 15.49 -0.21 6.99
C GLU A 194 16.80 0.38 7.54
N LYS A 195 17.93 0.04 6.93
CA LYS A 195 19.27 0.52 7.36
C LYS A 195 19.32 2.05 7.43
N GLY A 196 19.90 2.62 8.48
CA GLY A 196 20.10 4.06 8.62
C GLY A 196 19.32 4.72 9.74
N ALA A 197 18.93 6.00 9.57
CA ALA A 197 18.31 6.85 10.60
C ALA A 197 17.00 6.31 11.22
N ILE A 198 16.32 5.38 10.56
CA ILE A 198 15.07 4.77 11.05
C ILE A 198 15.34 3.78 12.19
N LYS A 199 16.55 3.23 12.29
CA LYS A 199 16.92 2.27 13.35
C LYS A 199 16.64 2.82 14.75
N ASP A 200 16.88 4.09 14.97
CA ASP A 200 16.73 4.73 16.27
C ASP A 200 15.28 5.09 16.60
N LEU A 201 14.39 5.00 15.62
CA LEU A 201 12.96 5.29 15.77
C LEU A 201 12.13 4.08 16.14
N ARG A 202 12.61 2.85 15.84
CA ARG A 202 11.86 1.62 16.10
C ARG A 202 11.86 1.24 17.58
N LEU A 203 10.74 0.72 18.06
CA LEU A 203 10.69 0.00 19.34
C LEU A 203 11.40 -1.35 19.19
N ASN A 204 12.37 -1.63 20.08
CA ASN A 204 13.19 -2.85 20.00
C ASN A 204 12.66 -4.01 20.84
N ASP A 205 11.49 -3.88 21.45
CA ASP A 205 10.85 -4.92 22.26
C ASP A 205 9.84 -5.69 21.41
N GLU A 206 10.22 -6.89 20.99
CA GLU A 206 9.37 -7.74 20.14
C GLU A 206 8.10 -8.23 20.86
N GLN A 207 8.14 -8.40 22.18
CA GLN A 207 6.95 -8.79 22.95
C GLN A 207 5.93 -7.66 23.00
N VAL A 208 6.40 -6.43 23.17
CA VAL A 208 5.53 -5.24 23.11
C VAL A 208 5.00 -5.04 21.70
N LEU A 209 5.80 -5.25 20.66
CA LEU A 209 5.33 -5.18 19.26
C LEU A 209 4.24 -6.22 18.96
N ALA A 210 4.42 -7.46 19.41
CA ALA A 210 3.41 -8.51 19.26
C ALA A 210 2.13 -8.16 20.04
N SER A 211 2.27 -7.55 21.24
CA SER A 211 1.13 -7.08 22.03
C SER A 211 0.40 -5.92 21.34
N MET A 212 1.13 -4.99 20.71
CA MET A 212 0.55 -3.89 19.90
C MET A 212 -0.20 -4.42 18.68
N PHE A 213 0.37 -5.41 17.98
CA PHE A 213 -0.28 -6.07 16.86
C PHE A 213 -1.60 -6.74 17.28
N THR A 214 -1.59 -7.43 18.43
CA THR A 214 -2.78 -8.06 19.00
C THR A 214 -3.82 -7.02 19.45
N LEU A 215 -3.37 -5.91 20.03
CA LEU A 215 -4.25 -4.80 20.44
C LEU A 215 -4.96 -4.18 19.24
N ASN A 216 -4.24 -3.90 18.12
CA ASN A 216 -4.83 -3.42 16.88
C ASN A 216 -5.99 -4.33 16.44
N LYS A 217 -5.74 -5.63 16.35
CA LYS A 217 -6.76 -6.60 15.96
C LYS A 217 -7.95 -6.56 16.91
N THR A 218 -7.70 -6.67 18.20
CA THR A 218 -8.76 -6.81 19.22
C THR A 218 -9.70 -5.60 19.21
N LEU A 219 -9.15 -4.38 19.23
CA LEU A 219 -9.96 -3.17 19.28
C LEU A 219 -10.71 -2.93 17.97
N LEU A 220 -10.06 -3.14 16.83
CA LEU A 220 -10.67 -2.88 15.54
C LEU A 220 -11.73 -3.93 15.17
N GLU A 221 -11.47 -5.23 15.41
CA GLU A 221 -12.47 -6.26 15.14
C GLU A 221 -13.69 -6.15 16.06
N ASN A 222 -13.50 -5.83 17.35
CA ASN A 222 -14.61 -5.54 18.27
C ASN A 222 -15.44 -4.32 17.86
N SER A 223 -14.87 -3.44 17.02
CA SER A 223 -15.55 -2.24 16.49
C SER A 223 -16.09 -2.43 15.08
N GLY A 224 -16.13 -3.68 14.57
CA GLY A 224 -16.75 -4.03 13.30
C GLY A 224 -15.83 -3.91 12.07
N TYR A 225 -14.54 -3.70 12.27
CA TYR A 225 -13.55 -3.75 11.18
C TYR A 225 -12.98 -5.16 11.05
N LEU A 226 -13.01 -5.71 9.85
CA LEU A 226 -12.43 -7.03 9.60
C LEU A 226 -11.01 -6.88 9.07
N ARG A 227 -10.05 -7.53 9.71
CA ARG A 227 -8.70 -7.64 9.16
C ARG A 227 -8.72 -8.49 7.91
N TYR A 228 -8.30 -7.95 6.76
CA TYR A 228 -8.26 -8.68 5.51
C TYR A 228 -6.84 -9.00 5.04
N GLU A 229 -5.83 -8.31 5.57
CA GLU A 229 -4.41 -8.64 5.47
C GLU A 229 -3.64 -8.11 6.69
N ILE A 230 -2.34 -8.31 6.78
CA ILE A 230 -1.53 -8.04 7.99
C ILE A 230 -1.77 -6.65 8.57
N SER A 231 -1.81 -5.62 7.72
CA SER A 231 -1.84 -4.21 8.13
C SER A 231 -3.20 -3.54 7.98
N ASN A 232 -4.12 -4.12 7.20
CA ASN A 232 -5.33 -3.41 6.79
C ASN A 232 -6.61 -4.03 7.34
N TYR A 233 -7.48 -3.15 7.83
CA TYR A 233 -8.79 -3.44 8.40
C TYR A 233 -9.85 -2.63 7.66
N ALA A 234 -11.01 -3.22 7.40
CA ALA A 234 -12.09 -2.55 6.70
C ALA A 234 -13.46 -2.97 7.22
N LYS A 235 -14.44 -2.09 7.12
CA LYS A 235 -15.84 -2.50 7.15
C LYS A 235 -16.12 -3.39 5.93
N PRO A 236 -17.04 -4.36 5.99
CA PRO A 236 -17.34 -5.23 4.87
C PRO A 236 -17.62 -4.47 3.57
N GLY A 237 -16.90 -4.81 2.49
CA GLY A 237 -17.05 -4.17 1.17
C GLY A 237 -16.21 -2.90 0.96
N PHE A 238 -15.37 -2.51 1.95
CA PHE A 238 -14.47 -1.36 1.85
C PHE A 238 -12.99 -1.74 1.85
N GLU A 239 -12.67 -3.02 1.62
CA GLU A 239 -11.30 -3.45 1.38
C GLU A 239 -10.71 -2.68 0.19
N SER A 240 -9.44 -2.20 0.28
CA SER A 240 -8.80 -1.51 -0.85
C SER A 240 -8.63 -2.46 -2.02
N LEU A 241 -9.36 -2.21 -3.10
CA LEU A 241 -9.31 -3.04 -4.32
C LEU A 241 -7.94 -2.96 -4.99
N HIS A 242 -7.29 -1.79 -4.92
CA HIS A 242 -5.97 -1.61 -5.48
C HIS A 242 -4.91 -2.41 -4.70
N ASN A 243 -4.90 -2.33 -3.36
CA ASN A 243 -3.97 -3.10 -2.54
C ASN A 243 -4.20 -4.61 -2.70
N LEU A 244 -5.46 -5.04 -2.85
CA LEU A 244 -5.77 -6.44 -3.13
C LEU A 244 -5.16 -6.94 -4.44
N LYS A 245 -4.93 -6.08 -5.44
CA LYS A 245 -4.21 -6.53 -6.66
C LYS A 245 -2.79 -6.96 -6.33
N TYR A 246 -2.09 -6.24 -5.47
CA TYR A 246 -0.75 -6.65 -5.03
C TYR A 246 -0.79 -7.96 -4.26
N TRP A 247 -1.67 -8.05 -3.23
CA TRP A 247 -1.74 -9.23 -2.36
C TRP A 247 -2.24 -10.48 -3.07
N MET A 248 -3.04 -10.33 -4.12
CA MET A 248 -3.49 -11.44 -4.97
C MET A 248 -2.55 -11.75 -6.13
N HIS A 249 -1.37 -11.14 -6.16
CA HIS A 249 -0.35 -11.29 -7.20
C HIS A 249 -0.88 -10.98 -8.60
N ASN A 250 -1.76 -9.98 -8.72
CA ASN A 250 -2.27 -9.50 -9.99
C ASN A 250 -1.34 -8.46 -10.61
N PHE A 251 -1.44 -8.28 -11.93
CA PHE A 251 -0.64 -7.31 -12.66
C PHE A 251 -1.02 -5.87 -12.35
N TYR A 252 -0.02 -5.00 -12.41
CA TYR A 252 -0.18 -3.56 -12.21
C TYR A 252 0.90 -2.77 -12.96
N ILE A 253 0.61 -1.54 -13.28
CA ILE A 253 1.54 -0.58 -13.86
C ILE A 253 1.78 0.54 -12.84
N GLY A 254 3.05 0.83 -12.59
CA GLY A 254 3.47 1.94 -11.74
C GLY A 254 4.11 3.05 -12.58
N LEU A 255 3.52 4.23 -12.56
CA LEU A 255 4.01 5.43 -13.22
C LEU A 255 4.72 6.34 -12.23
N GLY A 256 5.69 7.09 -12.71
CA GLY A 256 6.44 8.05 -11.87
C GLY A 256 7.77 7.50 -11.35
N PRO A 257 8.67 8.38 -10.90
CA PRO A 257 9.99 7.98 -10.38
C PRO A 257 9.83 7.11 -9.13
N SER A 258 10.68 6.08 -8.98
CA SER A 258 10.60 5.07 -7.90
C SER A 258 9.40 4.11 -7.96
N ALA A 259 8.43 4.31 -8.83
CA ALA A 259 7.33 3.36 -9.01
C ALA A 259 7.83 2.03 -9.58
N SER A 260 7.20 0.95 -9.16
CA SER A 260 7.40 -0.38 -9.72
C SER A 260 6.17 -0.83 -10.48
N GLY A 261 6.33 -1.71 -11.43
CA GLY A 261 5.23 -2.37 -12.13
C GLY A 261 5.54 -3.83 -12.40
N TYR A 262 4.48 -4.61 -12.55
CA TYR A 262 4.53 -6.03 -12.81
C TYR A 262 3.47 -6.39 -13.85
N TYR A 263 3.89 -6.87 -15.00
CA TYR A 263 2.99 -7.14 -16.12
C TYR A 263 3.51 -8.24 -17.04
N LEU A 264 2.62 -8.75 -17.89
CA LEU A 264 2.97 -9.74 -18.90
C LEU A 264 3.30 -9.07 -20.23
N ASN A 265 4.50 -9.29 -20.76
CA ASN A 265 4.94 -8.88 -22.09
C ASN A 265 5.11 -10.11 -22.98
N GLY A 266 4.14 -10.40 -23.83
CA GLY A 266 4.12 -11.66 -24.57
C GLY A 266 3.96 -12.86 -23.64
N LYS A 267 5.04 -13.65 -23.45
CA LYS A 267 5.11 -14.77 -22.51
C LYS A 267 5.96 -14.47 -21.27
N ASP A 268 6.66 -13.33 -21.25
CA ASP A 268 7.59 -12.98 -20.19
C ASP A 268 6.89 -12.21 -19.06
N LEU A 269 7.08 -12.68 -17.86
CA LEU A 269 6.68 -11.98 -16.64
C LEU A 269 7.72 -10.93 -16.30
N LEU A 270 7.41 -9.68 -16.55
CA LEU A 270 8.33 -8.57 -16.35
C LEU A 270 7.96 -7.76 -15.12
N ARG A 271 8.94 -7.56 -14.27
CA ARG A 271 8.93 -6.53 -13.23
C ARG A 271 9.85 -5.40 -13.67
N TYR A 272 9.47 -4.19 -13.38
CA TYR A 272 10.35 -3.03 -13.53
C TYR A 272 10.28 -2.13 -12.32
N LYS A 273 11.33 -1.35 -12.15
CA LYS A 273 11.40 -0.28 -11.15
C LYS A 273 11.97 0.97 -11.79
N ASN A 274 11.24 2.05 -11.71
CA ASN A 274 11.70 3.35 -12.16
C ASN A 274 12.78 3.89 -11.24
N THR A 275 13.73 4.61 -11.81
CA THR A 275 14.82 5.24 -11.07
C THR A 275 14.32 6.22 -10.00
N ARG A 276 15.08 6.37 -8.93
CA ARG A 276 14.87 7.38 -7.86
C ARG A 276 15.46 8.77 -8.20
N SER A 277 15.77 9.06 -9.46
CA SER A 277 16.33 10.33 -9.93
C SER A 277 15.39 10.98 -10.94
N MET A 278 14.97 12.23 -10.68
CA MET A 278 14.11 12.99 -11.59
C MET A 278 14.70 13.16 -12.98
N VAL A 279 16.02 13.42 -13.08
CA VAL A 279 16.73 13.58 -14.34
C VAL A 279 16.76 12.28 -15.15
N LYS A 280 17.05 11.16 -14.49
CA LYS A 280 17.06 9.85 -15.12
C LYS A 280 15.66 9.39 -15.49
N TYR A 281 14.67 9.65 -14.64
CA TYR A 281 13.26 9.38 -14.93
C TYR A 281 12.78 10.14 -16.18
N ALA A 282 13.15 11.41 -16.33
CA ALA A 282 12.86 12.19 -17.55
C ALA A 282 13.46 11.59 -18.83
N LYS A 283 14.46 10.71 -18.70
CA LYS A 283 15.04 9.90 -19.80
C LYS A 283 14.42 8.51 -19.90
N MET A 284 13.48 8.15 -18.99
CA MET A 284 12.84 6.85 -18.91
C MET A 284 13.80 5.72 -18.51
N GLU A 285 14.82 6.02 -17.70
CA GLU A 285 15.70 5.01 -17.14
C GLU A 285 14.97 4.19 -16.08
N ARG A 286 15.03 2.87 -16.19
CA ARG A 286 14.43 1.91 -15.25
C ARG A 286 15.19 0.60 -15.26
N GLU A 287 15.03 -0.15 -14.19
CA GLU A 287 15.55 -1.50 -14.05
C GLU A 287 14.46 -2.51 -14.42
N TYR A 288 14.84 -3.62 -15.03
CA TYR A 288 13.95 -4.73 -15.37
C TYR A 288 14.46 -6.01 -14.73
N GLU A 289 13.52 -6.83 -14.31
CA GLU A 289 13.74 -8.15 -13.76
C GLU A 289 12.74 -9.12 -14.41
N THR A 290 13.23 -10.30 -14.80
CA THR A 290 12.39 -11.40 -15.26
C THR A 290 12.36 -12.45 -14.15
N LEU A 291 11.17 -12.79 -13.70
CA LEU A 291 11.00 -13.78 -12.63
C LEU A 291 11.05 -15.20 -13.19
N SER A 292 11.83 -16.06 -12.54
CA SER A 292 11.71 -17.49 -12.74
C SER A 292 10.40 -18.02 -12.18
N PRO A 293 9.94 -19.21 -12.60
CA PRO A 293 8.73 -19.82 -12.02
C PRO A 293 8.83 -20.03 -10.50
N GLU A 294 10.01 -20.33 -9.98
CA GLU A 294 10.28 -20.53 -8.55
C GLU A 294 10.17 -19.22 -7.79
N GLU A 295 10.77 -18.14 -8.29
CA GLU A 295 10.67 -16.79 -7.71
C GLU A 295 9.23 -16.30 -7.74
N TRP A 296 8.52 -16.55 -8.85
CA TRP A 296 7.10 -16.20 -8.97
C TRP A 296 6.23 -16.92 -7.93
N LEU A 297 6.44 -18.24 -7.70
CA LEU A 297 5.71 -18.98 -6.67
C LEU A 297 6.04 -18.49 -5.27
N LEU A 298 7.33 -18.28 -4.98
CA LEU A 298 7.74 -17.79 -3.66
C LEU A 298 7.09 -16.43 -3.37
N GLU A 299 7.06 -15.53 -4.34
CA GLU A 299 6.38 -14.26 -4.21
C GLU A 299 4.86 -14.43 -4.01
N GLU A 300 4.21 -15.32 -4.77
CA GLU A 300 2.80 -15.65 -4.60
C GLU A 300 2.50 -16.17 -3.19
N ILE A 301 3.37 -17.02 -2.64
CA ILE A 301 3.26 -17.50 -1.26
C ILE A 301 3.30 -16.31 -0.30
N PHE A 302 4.34 -15.45 -0.38
CA PHE A 302 4.48 -14.28 0.48
C PHE A 302 3.29 -13.33 0.40
N LEU A 303 2.80 -13.02 -0.79
CA LEU A 303 1.72 -12.08 -0.98
C LEU A 303 0.38 -12.64 -0.50
N LYS A 304 0.06 -13.89 -0.81
CA LYS A 304 -1.26 -14.47 -0.49
C LYS A 304 -1.39 -14.92 0.95
N THR A 305 -0.32 -15.44 1.56
CA THR A 305 -0.36 -15.89 2.96
C THR A 305 -0.55 -14.76 3.95
N ARG A 306 -0.22 -13.51 3.59
CA ARG A 306 -0.52 -12.34 4.42
C ARG A 306 -2.01 -11.99 4.50
N THR A 307 -2.84 -12.58 3.65
CA THR A 307 -4.27 -12.26 3.53
C THR A 307 -5.16 -13.27 4.24
N LYS A 308 -6.37 -12.84 4.60
CA LYS A 308 -7.41 -13.72 5.17
C LYS A 308 -7.83 -14.88 4.24
N TRP A 309 -7.49 -14.80 2.95
CA TRP A 309 -7.83 -15.84 1.96
C TRP A 309 -6.70 -16.87 1.79
N GLY A 310 -5.47 -16.55 2.21
CA GLY A 310 -4.32 -17.45 2.10
C GLY A 310 -4.02 -17.89 0.66
N ILE A 311 -3.17 -18.91 0.53
CA ILE A 311 -2.77 -19.50 -0.76
C ILE A 311 -3.48 -20.85 -1.02
N GLU A 312 -3.89 -21.09 -2.26
CA GLU A 312 -4.41 -22.38 -2.71
C GLU A 312 -3.25 -23.36 -2.91
N VAL A 313 -3.35 -24.53 -2.30
CA VAL A 313 -2.36 -25.61 -2.39
C VAL A 313 -3.05 -26.86 -2.91
N LYS A 314 -2.95 -27.12 -4.22
CA LYS A 314 -3.65 -28.24 -4.88
C LYS A 314 -3.11 -29.62 -4.50
N ASP A 315 -1.78 -29.72 -4.22
CA ASP A 315 -1.14 -31.00 -3.88
C ASP A 315 -1.43 -31.38 -2.43
N GLU A 316 -2.07 -32.54 -2.26
CA GLU A 316 -2.44 -33.06 -0.94
C GLU A 316 -1.21 -33.42 -0.08
N ARG A 317 -0.11 -33.89 -0.70
CA ARG A 317 1.14 -34.21 0.01
C ARG A 317 1.77 -32.96 0.61
N ILE A 318 1.76 -31.86 -0.17
CA ILE A 318 2.25 -30.56 0.30
C ILE A 318 1.37 -30.04 1.44
N ARG A 319 0.04 -30.11 1.30
CA ARG A 319 -0.89 -29.72 2.39
C ARG A 319 -0.66 -30.52 3.67
N LYS A 320 -0.45 -31.85 3.53
CA LYS A 320 -0.16 -32.73 4.66
C LYS A 320 1.14 -32.32 5.36
N LYS A 321 2.21 -32.08 4.59
CA LYS A 321 3.51 -31.66 5.14
C LYS A 321 3.42 -30.28 5.82
N ILE A 322 2.71 -29.31 5.21
CA ILE A 322 2.45 -28.02 5.85
C ILE A 322 1.70 -28.20 7.18
N LYS A 323 0.70 -29.08 7.22
CA LYS A 323 -0.03 -29.36 8.47
C LYS A 323 0.86 -29.98 9.54
N GLU A 324 1.75 -30.90 9.16
CA GLU A 324 2.68 -31.56 10.08
C GLU A 324 3.72 -30.60 10.63
N GLU A 325 4.32 -29.75 9.80
CA GLU A 325 5.42 -28.85 10.19
C GLU A 325 4.94 -27.49 10.72
N LEU A 326 3.81 -26.99 10.23
CA LEU A 326 3.34 -25.61 10.45
C LEU A 326 1.91 -25.53 11.01
N GLY A 327 1.33 -26.64 11.47
CA GLY A 327 -0.06 -26.69 11.93
C GLY A 327 -0.39 -25.74 13.09
N GLU A 328 0.62 -25.35 13.90
CA GLU A 328 0.45 -24.33 14.95
C GLU A 328 0.19 -22.92 14.39
N TYR A 329 0.69 -22.63 13.18
CA TYR A 329 0.68 -21.30 12.53
C TYR A 329 -0.33 -21.20 11.41
N THR A 330 -0.91 -22.34 10.96
CA THR A 330 -1.73 -22.40 9.75
C THR A 330 -3.10 -23.04 10.01
N ILE A 331 -4.08 -22.62 9.19
CA ILE A 331 -5.41 -23.21 9.09
C ILE A 331 -5.55 -23.76 7.66
N LEU A 332 -5.89 -25.05 7.55
CA LEU A 332 -6.23 -25.66 6.27
C LEU A 332 -7.75 -25.63 6.07
N LYS A 333 -8.20 -24.90 5.06
CA LYS A 333 -9.62 -24.79 4.73
C LYS A 333 -9.81 -24.81 3.23
N GLU A 334 -10.65 -25.70 2.72
CA GLU A 334 -11.05 -25.79 1.30
C GLU A 334 -9.85 -25.79 0.33
N GLY A 335 -8.81 -26.55 0.65
CA GLY A 335 -7.58 -26.63 -0.15
C GLY A 335 -6.66 -25.44 -0.05
N ARG A 336 -6.94 -24.48 0.83
CA ARG A 336 -6.15 -23.29 1.08
C ARG A 336 -5.39 -23.37 2.39
N VAL A 337 -4.20 -22.78 2.40
CA VAL A 337 -3.37 -22.55 3.59
C VAL A 337 -3.53 -21.07 3.97
N ILE A 338 -4.07 -20.84 5.17
CA ILE A 338 -4.30 -19.51 5.73
C ILE A 338 -3.47 -19.40 6.99
N LEU A 339 -2.77 -18.29 7.21
CA LEU A 339 -2.07 -18.07 8.48
C LEU A 339 -3.06 -17.64 9.56
N ASN A 340 -2.94 -18.25 10.74
CA ASN A 340 -3.63 -17.77 11.93
C ASN A 340 -2.88 -16.59 12.57
N ASP A 341 -3.33 -16.06 13.70
CA ASP A 341 -2.71 -14.88 14.33
C ASP A 341 -1.24 -15.11 14.71
N LYS A 342 -0.88 -16.32 15.16
CA LYS A 342 0.51 -16.68 15.46
C LYS A 342 1.35 -16.67 14.18
N GLY A 343 0.82 -17.25 13.10
CA GLY A 343 1.49 -17.29 11.82
C GLY A 343 1.69 -15.90 11.21
N LEU A 344 0.72 -14.99 11.36
CA LEU A 344 0.83 -13.61 10.86
C LEU A 344 1.89 -12.79 11.62
N LEU A 345 2.13 -13.05 12.90
CA LEU A 345 3.20 -12.42 13.67
C LEU A 345 4.61 -12.78 13.15
N VAL A 346 4.77 -13.95 12.58
CA VAL A 346 6.03 -14.47 12.04
C VAL A 346 5.90 -14.82 10.55
N HIS A 347 5.09 -14.04 9.85
CA HIS A 347 4.68 -14.24 8.46
C HIS A 347 5.83 -14.61 7.52
N ASP A 348 6.93 -13.87 7.55
CA ASP A 348 8.05 -14.06 6.63
C ASP A 348 8.70 -15.44 6.83
N ALA A 349 8.91 -15.85 8.09
CA ALA A 349 9.49 -17.15 8.40
C ALA A 349 8.57 -18.31 7.96
N ILE A 350 7.26 -18.17 8.18
CA ILE A 350 6.29 -19.21 7.77
C ILE A 350 6.19 -19.27 6.25
N SER A 351 6.17 -18.13 5.57
CA SER A 351 6.10 -18.06 4.10
C SER A 351 7.33 -18.69 3.44
N LEU A 352 8.54 -18.41 3.96
CA LEU A 352 9.77 -19.08 3.53
C LEU A 352 9.69 -20.59 3.73
N LYS A 353 9.22 -21.03 4.90
CA LYS A 353 9.09 -22.46 5.22
C LYS A 353 8.09 -23.17 4.30
N ILE A 354 7.00 -22.53 3.93
CA ILE A 354 6.07 -23.03 2.91
C ILE A 354 6.80 -23.18 1.57
N GLY A 355 7.61 -22.19 1.16
CA GLY A 355 8.43 -22.24 -0.06
C GLY A 355 9.37 -23.45 -0.05
N GLU A 356 10.14 -23.68 1.04
CA GLU A 356 11.01 -24.84 1.22
C GLU A 356 10.27 -26.18 1.09
N ILE A 357 9.04 -26.25 1.61
CA ILE A 357 8.19 -27.45 1.48
C ILE A 357 7.85 -27.72 0.02
N TYR A 358 7.54 -26.67 -0.75
CA TYR A 358 7.31 -26.80 -2.20
C TYR A 358 8.55 -27.27 -2.94
N GLU A 359 9.70 -26.66 -2.72
CA GLU A 359 10.98 -27.03 -3.36
C GLU A 359 11.33 -28.50 -3.08
N SER A 360 11.23 -28.93 -1.80
CA SER A 360 11.54 -30.31 -1.39
C SER A 360 10.58 -31.35 -1.97
N SER A 361 9.40 -30.93 -2.49
CA SER A 361 8.44 -31.82 -3.11
C SER A 361 8.77 -32.22 -4.55
N GLY A 362 9.82 -31.65 -5.15
CA GLY A 362 10.29 -31.95 -6.52
C GLY A 362 9.32 -31.55 -7.62
N LYS A 363 8.36 -30.67 -7.34
CA LYS A 363 7.40 -30.20 -8.37
C LYS A 363 7.97 -29.07 -9.20
N GLN A 364 7.97 -29.26 -10.51
CA GLN A 364 8.08 -28.16 -11.46
C GLN A 364 6.84 -27.27 -11.33
N ILE A 365 7.06 -25.99 -11.18
CA ILE A 365 6.02 -24.97 -11.06
C ILE A 365 5.64 -24.58 -12.49
N TYR A 366 4.39 -24.82 -12.86
CA TYR A 366 3.82 -24.31 -14.10
C TYR A 366 3.13 -22.98 -13.81
N VAL A 367 3.68 -21.90 -14.34
CA VAL A 367 3.09 -20.55 -14.31
C VAL A 367 2.00 -20.42 -15.37
#